data_ec89b22b8bbdfca035f179a85298c07c
#
_entry.id   ec89b22b8bbdfca035f179a85298c07c
#
_cell.length_a   1.000
_cell.length_b   1.000
_cell.length_c   1.000
_cell.angle_alpha   90.00
_cell.angle_beta   90.00
_cell.angle_gamma   90.00
#
_symmetry.space_group_name_H-M   'P 1'
#
loop_
_entity.id
_entity.type
_entity.pdbx_description
1 polymer ?
#
loop_
_entity_poly.entity_id
_entity_poly.type
_entity_poly.pdbx_seq_one_letter_code
_entity_poly.pdbx_strand_id
1 'polypeptide(L)'
;MNLSIVIPAFNEEAVIEETLTSIKMSLQDISHEVIVVDNGSTDRTSQIAESLGCQVLVVPGVLIGELRNIGAQKASGDILLFNDADVLLTPAWRQAFLRLKDEIQGQNLIVGGSLQVSDPENMLHKYWFQPLLNKKEGECNYVGTGNMLVSRRLFDQVGGFSRDLRTGEDYDFCLRARNSCRATVRYVSNLSAIHLGYPEDVGSFFRREQWHGKGDVQTLAALLKSKVAIFSSSIAMLVVFSVLSIALTKWWVAFLFVAIAAALVVFMSFYKARVVGGIEGRCYHIFLTFMYCIARATSKFR
;
A
#
# COMPACT_ATOMS: atom_id res chain seq x y z
N MET A 1 14.83 0.53 25.69
CA MET A 1 13.89 0.19 24.61
C MET A 1 14.26 1.00 23.38
N ASN A 2 14.64 0.35 22.30
CA ASN A 2 15.06 1.00 21.07
C ASN A 2 14.05 0.71 19.95
N LEU A 3 13.78 1.71 19.12
CA LEU A 3 12.96 1.60 17.91
C LEU A 3 13.88 1.48 16.70
N SER A 4 13.69 0.49 15.85
CA SER A 4 14.36 0.43 14.55
C SER A 4 13.37 0.72 13.44
N ILE A 5 13.71 1.68 12.59
CA ILE A 5 12.93 2.06 11.41
C ILE A 5 13.57 1.41 10.19
N VAL A 6 12.82 0.58 9.48
CA VAL A 6 13.25 -0.11 8.27
C VAL A 6 12.54 0.49 7.06
N ILE A 7 13.32 1.03 6.14
CA ILE A 7 12.82 1.76 4.95
C ILE A 7 13.37 1.08 3.69
N PRO A 8 12.55 0.34 2.93
CA PRO A 8 12.92 -0.10 1.60
C PRO A 8 12.90 1.10 0.65
N ALA A 9 13.91 1.24 -0.23
CA ALA A 9 14.00 2.34 -1.18
C ALA A 9 14.43 1.86 -2.56
N PHE A 10 13.93 2.52 -3.62
CA PHE A 10 14.38 2.36 -4.99
C PHE A 10 14.06 3.59 -5.83
N ASN A 11 15.07 4.43 -6.15
CA ASN A 11 14.93 5.68 -6.90
C ASN A 11 13.95 6.67 -6.24
N GLU A 12 14.22 7.01 -4.98
CA GLU A 12 13.38 7.86 -4.13
C GLU A 12 14.05 9.21 -3.81
N GLU A 13 15.04 9.67 -4.62
CA GLU A 13 15.77 10.93 -4.35
C GLU A 13 14.86 12.14 -4.19
N ALA A 14 13.68 12.13 -4.80
CA ALA A 14 12.74 13.24 -4.76
C ALA A 14 12.04 13.40 -3.39
N VAL A 15 11.94 12.32 -2.59
CA VAL A 15 11.11 12.29 -1.38
C VAL A 15 11.82 11.79 -0.13
N ILE A 16 12.94 11.04 -0.28
CA ILE A 16 13.61 10.37 0.84
C ILE A 16 14.12 11.36 1.89
N GLU A 17 14.60 12.55 1.48
CA GLU A 17 15.10 13.59 2.39
C GLU A 17 13.98 14.08 3.31
N GLU A 18 12.81 14.37 2.77
CA GLU A 18 11.65 14.82 3.52
C GLU A 18 11.16 13.74 4.49
N THR A 19 11.12 12.50 4.04
CA THR A 19 10.76 11.34 4.87
C THR A 19 11.69 11.19 6.07
N LEU A 20 13.01 11.16 5.85
CA LEU A 20 14.00 10.99 6.90
C LEU A 20 14.01 12.18 7.88
N THR A 21 13.81 13.39 7.36
CA THR A 21 13.68 14.60 8.18
C THR A 21 12.44 14.51 9.07
N SER A 22 11.30 14.08 8.55
CA SER A 22 10.06 13.90 9.32
C SER A 22 10.23 12.89 10.45
N ILE A 23 10.93 11.79 10.19
CA ILE A 23 11.27 10.76 11.20
C ILE A 23 12.13 11.36 12.31
N LYS A 24 13.22 12.05 11.94
CA LYS A 24 14.13 12.70 12.89
C LYS A 24 13.40 13.73 13.77
N MET A 25 12.51 14.54 13.18
CA MET A 25 11.73 15.53 13.92
C MET A 25 10.70 14.86 14.86
N SER A 26 10.03 13.83 14.38
CA SER A 26 9.00 13.14 15.16
C SER A 26 9.58 12.30 16.30
N LEU A 27 10.83 11.82 16.18
CA LEU A 27 11.45 10.90 17.14
C LEU A 27 12.65 11.49 17.91
N GLN A 28 12.86 12.81 17.89
CA GLN A 28 14.06 13.47 18.46
C GLN A 28 14.41 13.04 19.89
N ASP A 29 13.43 12.71 20.73
CA ASP A 29 13.64 12.30 22.14
C ASP A 29 13.43 10.78 22.34
N ILE A 30 13.35 10.00 21.26
CA ILE A 30 13.17 8.56 21.30
C ILE A 30 14.44 7.93 20.76
N SER A 31 15.06 7.03 21.55
CA SER A 31 16.21 6.26 21.06
C SER A 31 15.79 5.40 19.88
N HIS A 32 16.38 5.68 18.71
CA HIS A 32 16.05 4.98 17.47
C HIS A 32 17.25 4.87 16.53
N GLU A 33 17.15 3.97 15.59
CA GLU A 33 18.02 3.84 14.42
C GLU A 33 17.18 3.82 13.14
N VAL A 34 17.74 4.28 12.04
CA VAL A 34 17.11 4.24 10.72
C VAL A 34 17.97 3.42 9.78
N ILE A 35 17.38 2.39 9.16
CA ILE A 35 18.01 1.49 8.22
C ILE A 35 17.30 1.60 6.89
N VAL A 36 17.98 2.18 5.90
CA VAL A 36 17.49 2.27 4.53
C VAL A 36 18.04 1.07 3.75
N VAL A 37 17.17 0.26 3.17
CA VAL A 37 17.54 -0.88 2.34
C VAL A 37 17.26 -0.54 0.89
N ASP A 38 18.33 -0.15 0.19
CA ASP A 38 18.28 0.33 -1.20
C ASP A 38 18.33 -0.85 -2.19
N ASN A 39 17.31 -0.97 -3.03
CA ASN A 39 17.21 -2.01 -4.05
C ASN A 39 18.08 -1.74 -5.31
N GLY A 40 19.18 -1.03 -5.16
CA GLY A 40 20.09 -0.67 -6.25
C GLY A 40 19.62 0.56 -7.02
N SER A 41 19.30 1.63 -6.30
CA SER A 41 18.96 2.94 -6.91
C SER A 41 20.07 3.45 -7.82
N THR A 42 19.68 4.12 -8.88
CA THR A 42 20.57 4.77 -9.86
C THR A 42 20.64 6.29 -9.70
N ASP A 43 19.84 6.83 -8.81
CA ASP A 43 19.77 8.24 -8.43
C ASP A 43 20.55 8.50 -7.10
N ARG A 44 20.32 9.63 -6.46
CA ARG A 44 21.00 10.00 -5.23
C ARG A 44 20.36 9.48 -3.94
N THR A 45 19.43 8.51 -4.02
CA THR A 45 18.69 7.98 -2.85
C THR A 45 19.64 7.57 -1.72
N SER A 46 20.60 6.69 -2.00
CA SER A 46 21.56 6.20 -0.99
C SER A 46 22.42 7.32 -0.40
N GLN A 47 22.94 8.22 -1.25
CA GLN A 47 23.80 9.34 -0.81
C GLN A 47 23.04 10.30 0.13
N ILE A 48 21.76 10.59 -0.18
CA ILE A 48 20.92 11.44 0.66
C ILE A 48 20.72 10.76 2.03
N ALA A 49 20.36 9.47 2.05
CA ALA A 49 20.14 8.73 3.29
C ALA A 49 21.40 8.68 4.17
N GLU A 50 22.58 8.41 3.58
CA GLU A 50 23.86 8.40 4.29
C GLU A 50 24.20 9.79 4.88
N SER A 51 23.97 10.87 4.11
CA SER A 51 24.23 12.25 4.56
C SER A 51 23.39 12.65 5.78
N LEU A 52 22.21 12.03 5.95
CA LEU A 52 21.30 12.25 7.09
C LEU A 52 21.59 11.31 8.28
N GLY A 53 22.65 10.50 8.18
CA GLY A 53 23.13 9.63 9.25
C GLY A 53 22.40 8.28 9.34
N CYS A 54 21.72 7.85 8.29
CA CYS A 54 21.07 6.54 8.24
C CYS A 54 22.09 5.44 7.91
N GLN A 55 21.85 4.25 8.41
CA GLN A 55 22.53 3.05 7.91
C GLN A 55 21.95 2.65 6.57
N VAL A 56 22.75 2.62 5.51
CA VAL A 56 22.33 2.22 4.17
C VAL A 56 22.84 0.82 3.83
N LEU A 57 21.97 -0.04 3.32
CA LEU A 57 22.28 -1.38 2.81
C LEU A 57 21.86 -1.45 1.34
N VAL A 58 22.81 -1.59 0.43
CA VAL A 58 22.49 -1.73 -1.00
C VAL A 58 22.32 -3.21 -1.35
N VAL A 59 21.11 -3.59 -1.75
CA VAL A 59 20.71 -4.99 -2.03
C VAL A 59 19.87 -5.03 -3.31
N PRO A 60 20.48 -5.04 -4.48
CA PRO A 60 19.76 -4.96 -5.75
C PRO A 60 19.00 -6.26 -6.09
N GLY A 61 17.87 -6.09 -6.79
CA GLY A 61 17.20 -7.20 -7.49
C GLY A 61 16.36 -8.13 -6.61
N VAL A 62 16.04 -7.75 -5.37
CA VAL A 62 15.16 -8.54 -4.49
C VAL A 62 13.76 -7.93 -4.40
N LEU A 63 12.79 -8.73 -3.94
CA LEU A 63 11.43 -8.26 -3.73
C LEU A 63 11.32 -7.43 -2.44
N ILE A 64 10.29 -6.60 -2.35
CA ILE A 64 10.11 -5.64 -1.25
C ILE A 64 10.02 -6.32 0.12
N GLY A 65 9.42 -7.51 0.22
CA GLY A 65 9.37 -8.27 1.45
C GLY A 65 10.77 -8.67 1.95
N GLU A 66 11.66 -9.04 1.03
CA GLU A 66 13.05 -9.40 1.37
C GLU A 66 13.88 -8.17 1.77
N LEU A 67 13.69 -7.01 1.11
CA LEU A 67 14.32 -5.76 1.57
C LEU A 67 13.99 -5.47 3.04
N ARG A 68 12.70 -5.59 3.41
CA ARG A 68 12.27 -5.39 4.79
C ARG A 68 12.84 -6.44 5.75
N ASN A 69 12.95 -7.70 5.33
CA ASN A 69 13.58 -8.76 6.13
C ASN A 69 15.05 -8.45 6.38
N ILE A 70 15.80 -8.04 5.37
CA ILE A 70 17.23 -7.68 5.48
C ILE A 70 17.41 -6.51 6.45
N GLY A 71 16.57 -5.48 6.32
CA GLY A 71 16.58 -4.36 7.25
C GLY A 71 16.26 -4.79 8.68
N ALA A 72 15.25 -5.62 8.88
CA ALA A 72 14.89 -6.16 10.19
C ALA A 72 16.00 -7.03 10.81
N GLN A 73 16.72 -7.83 10.00
CA GLN A 73 17.89 -8.61 10.47
C GLN A 73 19.04 -7.72 10.95
N LYS A 74 19.24 -6.58 10.33
CA LYS A 74 20.27 -5.60 10.70
C LYS A 74 19.89 -4.74 11.90
N ALA A 75 18.60 -4.57 12.12
CA ALA A 75 18.05 -3.75 13.18
C ALA A 75 18.39 -4.32 14.56
N SER A 76 18.60 -3.46 15.57
CA SER A 76 18.92 -3.83 16.96
C SER A 76 17.78 -3.55 17.95
N GLY A 77 16.77 -2.81 17.54
CA GLY A 77 15.67 -2.36 18.40
C GLY A 77 14.66 -3.46 18.74
N ASP A 78 13.98 -3.29 19.86
CA ASP A 78 12.95 -4.19 20.37
C ASP A 78 11.64 -4.10 19.59
N ILE A 79 11.39 -2.94 19.01
CA ILE A 79 10.23 -2.66 18.14
C ILE A 79 10.74 -2.28 16.76
N LEU A 80 10.09 -2.83 15.74
CA LEU A 80 10.31 -2.52 14.34
C LEU A 80 9.19 -1.62 13.83
N LEU A 81 9.54 -0.49 13.23
CA LEU A 81 8.68 0.31 12.36
C LEU A 81 9.06 0.02 10.92
N PHE A 82 8.16 -0.55 10.14
CA PHE A 82 8.27 -0.56 8.70
C PHE A 82 7.61 0.70 8.16
N ASN A 83 8.39 1.50 7.43
CA ASN A 83 7.97 2.78 6.85
C ASN A 83 8.41 2.83 5.40
N ASP A 84 7.56 3.29 4.48
CA ASP A 84 7.97 3.44 3.09
C ASP A 84 8.78 4.74 2.90
N ALA A 85 9.60 4.80 1.85
CA ALA A 85 10.54 5.90 1.60
C ALA A 85 9.87 7.25 1.29
N ASP A 86 8.56 7.24 1.06
CA ASP A 86 7.70 8.36 0.73
C ASP A 86 6.59 8.60 1.78
N VAL A 87 6.80 8.12 3.03
CA VAL A 87 5.83 8.24 4.13
C VAL A 87 6.40 9.09 5.27
N LEU A 88 5.79 10.26 5.46
CA LEU A 88 6.16 11.24 6.50
C LEU A 88 5.43 10.96 7.80
N LEU A 89 6.15 10.87 8.93
CA LEU A 89 5.53 10.80 10.25
C LEU A 89 4.99 12.17 10.66
N THR A 90 3.76 12.21 11.18
CA THR A 90 3.19 13.46 11.71
C THR A 90 3.54 13.67 13.20
N PRO A 91 3.40 14.89 13.74
CA PRO A 91 3.59 15.12 15.19
C PRO A 91 2.67 14.26 16.08
N ALA A 92 1.47 13.88 15.60
CA ALA A 92 0.56 13.01 16.33
C ALA A 92 1.09 11.56 16.46
N TRP A 93 1.88 11.10 15.48
CA TRP A 93 2.46 9.77 15.45
C TRP A 93 3.26 9.46 16.72
N ARG A 94 4.13 10.39 17.13
CA ARG A 94 4.98 10.24 18.32
C ARG A 94 4.16 9.96 19.58
N GLN A 95 3.10 10.74 19.80
CA GLN A 95 2.26 10.57 20.99
C GLN A 95 1.53 9.21 20.99
N ALA A 96 1.04 8.80 19.81
CA ALA A 96 0.39 7.50 19.65
C ALA A 96 1.38 6.36 19.91
N PHE A 97 2.59 6.43 19.36
CA PHE A 97 3.65 5.45 19.61
C PHE A 97 3.99 5.31 21.09
N LEU A 98 4.18 6.42 21.80
CA LEU A 98 4.52 6.40 23.23
C LEU A 98 3.43 5.73 24.10
N ARG A 99 2.16 5.78 23.69
CA ARG A 99 1.05 5.10 24.36
C ARG A 99 0.99 3.60 24.05
N LEU A 100 1.47 3.19 22.87
CA LEU A 100 1.33 1.83 22.36
C LEU A 100 2.57 0.95 22.57
N LYS A 101 3.73 1.56 22.76
CA LYS A 101 5.03 0.87 22.75
C LYS A 101 5.10 -0.31 23.73
N ASP A 102 4.59 -0.14 24.96
CA ASP A 102 4.65 -1.17 25.97
C ASP A 102 3.69 -2.34 25.65
N GLU A 103 2.54 -2.04 25.06
CA GLU A 103 1.59 -3.05 24.60
C GLU A 103 2.15 -3.83 23.38
N ILE A 104 2.78 -3.14 22.42
CA ILE A 104 3.43 -3.78 21.25
C ILE A 104 4.55 -4.72 21.72
N GLN A 105 5.34 -4.32 22.71
CA GLN A 105 6.44 -5.13 23.23
C GLN A 105 5.95 -6.32 24.05
N GLY A 106 4.92 -6.12 24.88
CA GLY A 106 4.41 -7.13 25.82
C GLY A 106 3.44 -8.14 25.21
N GLN A 107 2.82 -7.83 24.08
CA GLN A 107 1.78 -8.66 23.46
C GLN A 107 2.14 -9.08 22.03
N ASN A 108 1.39 -10.05 21.50
CA ASN A 108 1.44 -10.40 20.08
C ASN A 108 0.54 -9.42 19.29
N LEU A 109 1.01 -8.19 19.16
CA LEU A 109 0.27 -7.09 18.58
C LEU A 109 1.01 -6.52 17.35
N ILE A 110 0.31 -6.39 16.25
CA ILE A 110 0.72 -5.63 15.05
C ILE A 110 -0.16 -4.40 14.98
N VAL A 111 0.46 -3.24 14.88
CA VAL A 111 -0.27 -1.96 14.78
C VAL A 111 0.04 -1.30 13.45
N GLY A 112 -0.99 -0.90 12.72
CA GLY A 112 -0.86 -0.05 11.54
C GLY A 112 -1.44 1.33 11.79
N GLY A 113 -0.74 2.34 11.30
CA GLY A 113 -1.17 3.72 11.40
C GLY A 113 -2.02 4.18 10.23
N SER A 114 -2.67 5.33 10.39
CA SER A 114 -3.37 5.99 9.29
C SER A 114 -2.37 6.58 8.29
N LEU A 115 -2.72 6.50 7.02
CA LEU A 115 -2.07 7.25 5.96
C LEU A 115 -3.02 8.35 5.49
N GLN A 116 -2.48 9.52 5.21
CA GLN A 116 -3.18 10.65 4.65
C GLN A 116 -2.60 10.94 3.27
N VAL A 117 -3.40 11.52 2.40
CA VAL A 117 -2.92 12.00 1.10
C VAL A 117 -2.11 13.30 1.30
N SER A 118 -1.14 13.54 0.44
CA SER A 118 -0.31 14.77 0.46
C SER A 118 -1.07 16.01 0.01
N ASP A 119 -1.97 15.87 -0.97
CA ASP A 119 -2.81 16.95 -1.49
C ASP A 119 -4.31 16.57 -1.41
N PRO A 120 -5.03 17.04 -0.36
CA PRO A 120 -6.46 16.78 -0.21
C PRO A 120 -7.35 17.47 -1.27
N GLU A 121 -6.84 18.48 -1.98
CA GLU A 121 -7.59 19.19 -3.02
C GLU A 121 -7.48 18.52 -4.39
N ASN A 122 -6.47 17.67 -4.60
CA ASN A 122 -6.38 16.86 -5.80
C ASN A 122 -7.58 15.93 -5.93
N MET A 123 -8.26 15.96 -7.07
CA MET A 123 -9.50 15.21 -7.34
C MET A 123 -9.31 13.69 -7.17
N LEU A 124 -8.14 13.16 -7.60
CA LEU A 124 -7.82 11.74 -7.47
C LEU A 124 -7.59 11.34 -6.01
N HIS A 125 -6.88 12.17 -5.25
CA HIS A 125 -6.68 11.99 -3.82
C HIS A 125 -8.01 12.03 -3.06
N LYS A 126 -8.82 13.04 -3.29
CA LYS A 126 -10.09 13.29 -2.61
C LYS A 126 -11.13 12.20 -2.85
N TYR A 127 -11.28 11.74 -4.10
CA TYR A 127 -12.38 10.84 -4.47
C TYR A 127 -11.98 9.37 -4.60
N TRP A 128 -10.68 9.06 -4.67
CA TRP A 128 -10.23 7.68 -4.74
C TRP A 128 -9.45 7.24 -3.50
N PHE A 129 -8.34 7.92 -3.18
CA PHE A 129 -7.47 7.47 -2.11
C PHE A 129 -8.04 7.76 -0.73
N GLN A 130 -8.48 8.98 -0.44
CA GLN A 130 -9.00 9.36 0.87
C GLN A 130 -10.13 8.45 1.37
N PRO A 131 -11.14 8.07 0.56
CA PRO A 131 -12.17 7.11 0.98
C PRO A 131 -11.65 5.72 1.33
N LEU A 132 -10.57 5.27 0.69
CA LEU A 132 -9.93 3.98 0.95
C LEU A 132 -9.06 4.00 2.22
N LEU A 133 -8.52 5.16 2.57
CA LEU A 133 -7.66 5.38 3.74
C LEU A 133 -8.47 5.58 5.02
N ASN A 134 -9.72 6.01 4.93
CA ASN A 134 -10.63 6.21 6.06
C ASN A 134 -11.08 4.86 6.63
N LYS A 135 -10.18 4.18 7.34
CA LYS A 135 -10.46 2.93 8.02
C LYS A 135 -11.04 3.17 9.41
N LYS A 136 -11.88 2.25 9.86
CA LYS A 136 -12.38 2.26 11.24
C LYS A 136 -11.26 1.85 12.19
N GLU A 137 -11.09 2.61 13.27
CA GLU A 137 -10.15 2.29 14.34
C GLU A 137 -10.53 0.97 15.03
N GLY A 138 -9.52 0.20 15.44
CA GLY A 138 -9.69 -1.08 16.15
C GLY A 138 -9.11 -2.28 15.40
N GLU A 139 -9.57 -3.46 15.77
CA GLU A 139 -9.08 -4.70 15.18
C GLU A 139 -9.45 -4.83 13.70
N CYS A 140 -8.51 -5.34 12.93
CA CYS A 140 -8.66 -5.51 11.47
C CYS A 140 -7.93 -6.77 11.00
N ASN A 141 -8.13 -7.13 9.73
CA ASN A 141 -7.50 -8.33 9.18
C ASN A 141 -6.02 -8.12 8.84
N TYR A 142 -5.66 -6.93 8.39
CA TYR A 142 -4.28 -6.55 8.04
C TYR A 142 -4.08 -5.04 8.06
N VAL A 143 -2.83 -4.63 8.16
CA VAL A 143 -2.35 -3.26 8.01
C VAL A 143 -1.21 -3.21 7.00
N GLY A 144 -1.06 -2.10 6.29
CA GLY A 144 0.00 -1.92 5.30
C GLY A 144 1.35 -1.63 5.96
N THR A 145 2.42 -2.03 5.30
CA THR A 145 3.80 -1.86 5.77
C THR A 145 4.34 -0.44 5.70
N GLY A 146 3.66 0.47 4.99
CA GLY A 146 4.10 1.87 4.91
C GLY A 146 4.03 2.63 6.24
N ASN A 147 3.36 2.08 7.27
CA ASN A 147 3.34 2.58 8.64
C ASN A 147 2.90 1.45 9.58
N MET A 148 3.77 0.44 9.75
CA MET A 148 3.47 -0.77 10.55
C MET A 148 4.47 -0.90 11.70
N LEU A 149 3.96 -1.05 12.91
CA LEU A 149 4.71 -1.36 14.11
C LEU A 149 4.47 -2.82 14.54
N VAL A 150 5.57 -3.49 14.91
CA VAL A 150 5.54 -4.85 15.47
C VAL A 150 6.73 -5.06 16.39
N SER A 151 6.59 -5.87 17.45
CA SER A 151 7.76 -6.26 18.24
C SER A 151 8.68 -7.18 17.43
N ARG A 152 10.01 -7.02 17.60
CA ARG A 152 11.00 -7.93 17.02
C ARG A 152 10.66 -9.38 17.32
N ARG A 153 10.35 -9.68 18.57
CA ARG A 153 9.97 -11.03 19.01
C ARG A 153 8.85 -11.61 18.15
N LEU A 154 7.77 -10.86 17.91
CA LEU A 154 6.65 -11.34 17.09
C LEU A 154 7.07 -11.46 15.62
N PHE A 155 7.82 -10.49 15.10
CA PHE A 155 8.32 -10.52 13.71
C PHE A 155 9.15 -11.79 13.43
N ASP A 156 10.05 -12.13 14.36
CA ASP A 156 10.90 -13.32 14.25
C ASP A 156 10.10 -14.63 14.42
N GLN A 157 9.11 -14.65 15.33
CA GLN A 157 8.21 -15.80 15.50
C GLN A 157 7.37 -16.10 14.27
N VAL A 158 6.94 -15.08 13.55
CA VAL A 158 6.19 -15.22 12.27
C VAL A 158 7.12 -15.65 11.13
N GLY A 159 8.43 -15.42 11.25
CA GLY A 159 9.43 -15.71 10.23
C GLY A 159 9.57 -14.62 9.15
N GLY A 160 9.23 -13.38 9.50
CA GLY A 160 9.34 -12.23 8.60
C GLY A 160 8.33 -12.22 7.44
N PHE A 161 8.57 -11.37 6.45
CA PHE A 161 7.75 -11.29 5.23
C PHE A 161 8.08 -12.43 4.26
N SER A 162 7.11 -12.81 3.43
CA SER A 162 7.34 -13.76 2.34
C SER A 162 8.31 -13.17 1.29
N ARG A 163 9.29 -13.98 0.89
CA ARG A 163 10.33 -13.60 -0.09
C ARG A 163 9.84 -13.73 -1.54
N ASP A 164 8.76 -14.49 -1.75
CA ASP A 164 8.28 -14.88 -3.08
C ASP A 164 7.13 -14.00 -3.59
N LEU A 165 6.54 -13.18 -2.71
CA LEU A 165 5.42 -12.33 -3.07
C LEU A 165 5.89 -11.01 -3.66
N ARG A 166 5.43 -10.70 -4.87
CA ARG A 166 5.66 -9.41 -5.53
C ARG A 166 4.84 -8.29 -4.91
N THR A 167 3.64 -8.61 -4.40
CA THR A 167 2.73 -7.69 -3.70
C THR A 167 1.91 -8.48 -2.69
N GLY A 168 1.39 -7.79 -1.63
CA GLY A 168 0.54 -8.40 -0.61
C GLY A 168 1.31 -9.14 0.49
N GLU A 169 2.60 -8.86 0.63
CA GLU A 169 3.46 -9.37 1.69
C GLU A 169 3.00 -8.93 3.08
N ASP A 170 2.37 -7.75 3.16
CA ASP A 170 1.75 -7.21 4.38
C ASP A 170 0.52 -8.01 4.81
N TYR A 171 -0.35 -8.32 3.87
CA TYR A 171 -1.53 -9.17 4.11
C TYR A 171 -1.11 -10.58 4.54
N ASP A 172 -0.17 -11.20 3.83
CA ASP A 172 0.36 -12.53 4.14
C ASP A 172 0.99 -12.56 5.54
N PHE A 173 1.83 -11.56 5.87
CA PHE A 173 2.46 -11.44 7.18
C PHE A 173 1.42 -11.36 8.31
N CYS A 174 0.43 -10.48 8.18
CA CYS A 174 -0.65 -10.35 9.16
C CYS A 174 -1.47 -11.63 9.28
N LEU A 175 -1.76 -12.31 8.17
CA LEU A 175 -2.49 -13.58 8.16
C LEU A 175 -1.71 -14.69 8.89
N ARG A 176 -0.41 -14.85 8.62
CA ARG A 176 0.47 -15.82 9.32
C ARG A 176 0.59 -15.49 10.80
N ALA A 177 0.77 -14.23 11.16
CA ALA A 177 0.84 -13.79 12.55
C ALA A 177 -0.43 -14.14 13.34
N ARG A 178 -1.61 -13.91 12.76
CA ARG A 178 -2.90 -14.26 13.37
C ARG A 178 -3.07 -15.76 13.53
N ASN A 179 -2.76 -16.53 12.50
CA ASN A 179 -2.99 -17.98 12.49
C ASN A 179 -1.99 -18.75 13.35
N SER A 180 -0.70 -18.39 13.30
CA SER A 180 0.38 -19.14 13.95
C SER A 180 0.75 -18.61 15.33
N CYS A 181 0.63 -17.28 15.53
CA CYS A 181 1.03 -16.62 16.78
C CYS A 181 -0.14 -16.05 17.58
N ARG A 182 -1.39 -16.23 17.10
CA ARG A 182 -2.61 -15.62 17.71
C ARG A 182 -2.47 -14.11 17.89
N ALA A 183 -1.78 -13.45 16.95
CA ALA A 183 -1.55 -12.02 17.02
C ALA A 183 -2.83 -11.24 16.77
N THR A 184 -3.00 -10.15 17.48
CA THR A 184 -4.00 -9.12 17.19
C THR A 184 -3.42 -8.15 16.15
N VAL A 185 -4.19 -7.79 15.14
CA VAL A 185 -3.85 -6.74 14.18
C VAL A 185 -4.79 -5.57 14.40
N ARG A 186 -4.23 -4.39 14.66
CA ARG A 186 -4.99 -3.19 15.04
C ARG A 186 -4.64 -1.99 14.16
N TYR A 187 -5.67 -1.31 13.69
CA TYR A 187 -5.53 -0.01 13.04
C TYR A 187 -5.73 1.11 14.07
N VAL A 188 -4.81 2.08 14.10
CA VAL A 188 -4.82 3.21 15.04
C VAL A 188 -4.74 4.52 14.26
N SER A 189 -5.81 5.30 14.30
CA SER A 189 -5.94 6.53 13.51
C SER A 189 -4.93 7.60 13.88
N ASN A 190 -4.61 7.75 15.17
CA ASN A 190 -3.66 8.75 15.66
C ASN A 190 -2.19 8.42 15.38
N LEU A 191 -1.89 7.18 14.97
CA LEU A 191 -0.57 6.81 14.45
C LEU A 191 -0.47 7.27 12.99
N SER A 192 -0.62 8.57 12.77
CA SER A 192 -0.86 9.15 11.45
C SER A 192 0.43 9.52 10.71
N ALA A 193 0.43 9.26 9.41
CA ALA A 193 1.51 9.61 8.49
C ALA A 193 0.94 10.13 7.17
N ILE A 194 1.74 10.88 6.41
CA ILE A 194 1.38 11.42 5.09
C ILE A 194 2.14 10.62 4.05
N HIS A 195 1.45 10.09 3.06
CA HIS A 195 2.06 9.35 1.95
C HIS A 195 2.17 10.26 0.72
N LEU A 196 3.39 10.54 0.28
CA LEU A 196 3.69 11.42 -0.84
C LEU A 196 3.48 10.75 -2.20
N GLY A 197 3.69 9.43 -2.28
CA GLY A 197 3.72 8.66 -3.54
C GLY A 197 2.35 8.28 -4.11
N TYR A 198 1.24 8.89 -3.66
CA TYR A 198 -0.03 8.68 -4.35
C TYR A 198 -0.04 9.39 -5.71
N PRO A 199 -0.52 8.70 -6.78
CA PRO A 199 -0.67 9.30 -8.08
C PRO A 199 -1.48 10.59 -8.06
N GLU A 200 -1.00 11.61 -8.74
CA GLU A 200 -1.66 12.92 -8.86
C GLU A 200 -2.49 13.03 -10.14
N ASP A 201 -2.23 12.17 -11.13
CA ASP A 201 -2.93 12.12 -12.41
C ASP A 201 -3.44 10.73 -12.76
N VAL A 202 -4.41 10.66 -13.69
CA VAL A 202 -5.06 9.41 -14.13
C VAL A 202 -4.08 8.45 -14.81
N GLY A 203 -3.06 8.97 -15.50
CA GLY A 203 -2.06 8.14 -16.20
C GLY A 203 -1.15 7.40 -15.20
N SER A 204 -0.66 8.10 -14.20
CA SER A 204 0.14 7.54 -13.10
C SER A 204 -0.70 6.56 -12.26
N PHE A 205 -1.96 6.91 -11.98
CA PHE A 205 -2.92 6.03 -11.35
C PHE A 205 -3.10 4.72 -12.14
N PHE A 206 -3.29 4.81 -13.45
CA PHE A 206 -3.45 3.64 -14.31
C PHE A 206 -2.22 2.73 -14.27
N ARG A 207 -1.01 3.29 -14.39
CA ARG A 207 0.25 2.52 -14.31
C ARG A 207 0.42 1.84 -12.96
N ARG A 208 0.12 2.54 -11.87
CA ARG A 208 0.16 1.99 -10.51
C ARG A 208 -0.80 0.81 -10.36
N GLU A 209 -2.03 0.95 -10.83
CA GLU A 209 -3.02 -0.13 -10.72
C GLU A 209 -2.68 -1.33 -11.63
N GLN A 210 -2.05 -1.10 -12.78
CA GLN A 210 -1.48 -2.20 -13.59
C GLN A 210 -0.38 -2.95 -12.83
N TRP A 211 0.49 -2.22 -12.13
CA TRP A 211 1.55 -2.84 -11.34
C TRP A 211 0.99 -3.70 -10.20
N HIS A 212 0.05 -3.17 -9.43
CA HIS A 212 -0.63 -3.92 -8.38
C HIS A 212 -1.38 -5.15 -8.90
N GLY A 213 -1.93 -5.08 -10.11
CA GLY A 213 -2.62 -6.20 -10.75
C GLY A 213 -1.73 -7.41 -11.02
N LYS A 214 -0.41 -7.25 -11.08
CA LYS A 214 0.53 -8.38 -11.28
C LYS A 214 0.42 -9.41 -10.15
N GLY A 215 0.16 -8.98 -8.91
CA GLY A 215 -0.07 -9.87 -7.78
C GLY A 215 -1.32 -10.73 -7.93
N ASP A 216 -2.39 -10.17 -8.49
CA ASP A 216 -3.67 -10.86 -8.68
C ASP A 216 -3.62 -11.97 -9.73
N VAL A 217 -2.63 -11.95 -10.62
CA VAL A 217 -2.56 -12.84 -11.80
C VAL A 217 -1.29 -13.69 -11.90
N GLN A 218 -0.49 -13.77 -10.83
CA GLN A 218 0.74 -14.55 -10.80
C GLN A 218 0.52 -16.03 -11.11
N THR A 219 -0.60 -16.59 -10.65
CA THR A 219 -1.00 -17.97 -10.88
C THR A 219 -2.48 -18.06 -11.23
N LEU A 220 -2.89 -19.15 -11.90
CA LEU A 220 -4.31 -19.39 -12.17
C LEU A 220 -5.13 -19.47 -10.87
N ALA A 221 -4.56 -20.02 -9.81
CA ALA A 221 -5.20 -20.09 -8.50
C ALA A 221 -5.37 -18.69 -7.86
N ALA A 222 -4.40 -17.80 -8.00
CA ALA A 222 -4.49 -16.40 -7.56
C ALA A 222 -5.59 -15.66 -8.33
N LEU A 223 -5.61 -15.82 -9.67
CA LEU A 223 -6.63 -15.24 -10.54
C LEU A 223 -8.05 -15.66 -10.13
N LEU A 224 -8.28 -16.96 -9.90
CA LEU A 224 -9.61 -17.49 -9.55
C LEU A 224 -10.04 -17.12 -8.13
N LYS A 225 -9.12 -16.78 -7.24
CA LYS A 225 -9.41 -16.31 -5.87
C LYS A 225 -9.57 -14.80 -5.79
N SER A 226 -9.01 -14.04 -6.71
CA SER A 226 -9.08 -12.57 -6.70
C SER A 226 -10.42 -12.10 -7.28
N LYS A 227 -11.31 -11.63 -6.40
CA LYS A 227 -12.57 -10.98 -6.82
C LYS A 227 -12.30 -9.78 -7.75
N VAL A 228 -11.23 -9.05 -7.49
CA VAL A 228 -10.80 -7.90 -8.31
C VAL A 228 -10.44 -8.35 -9.72
N ALA A 229 -9.60 -9.39 -9.84
CA ALA A 229 -9.19 -9.90 -11.14
C ALA A 229 -10.37 -10.45 -11.97
N ILE A 230 -11.30 -11.18 -11.32
CA ILE A 230 -12.51 -11.69 -11.97
C ILE A 230 -13.37 -10.53 -12.49
N PHE A 231 -13.71 -9.56 -11.63
CA PHE A 231 -14.52 -8.41 -12.02
C PHE A 231 -13.88 -7.58 -13.13
N SER A 232 -12.60 -7.26 -12.99
CA SER A 232 -11.85 -6.47 -13.98
C SER A 232 -11.76 -7.17 -15.33
N SER A 233 -11.50 -8.48 -15.32
CA SER A 233 -11.47 -9.28 -16.55
C SER A 233 -12.85 -9.36 -17.21
N SER A 234 -13.93 -9.50 -16.43
CA SER A 234 -15.29 -9.52 -16.96
C SER A 234 -15.65 -8.20 -17.64
N ILE A 235 -15.33 -7.07 -17.03
CA ILE A 235 -15.57 -5.74 -17.63
C ILE A 235 -14.77 -5.56 -18.92
N ALA A 236 -13.48 -5.94 -18.92
CA ALA A 236 -12.64 -5.86 -20.11
C ALA A 236 -13.19 -6.75 -21.26
N MET A 237 -13.64 -7.96 -20.96
CA MET A 237 -14.27 -8.85 -21.94
C MET A 237 -15.56 -8.24 -22.54
N LEU A 238 -16.41 -7.63 -21.71
CA LEU A 238 -17.62 -6.95 -22.18
C LEU A 238 -17.29 -5.79 -23.14
N VAL A 239 -16.23 -5.01 -22.82
CA VAL A 239 -15.75 -3.94 -23.72
C VAL A 239 -15.27 -4.53 -25.06
N VAL A 240 -14.48 -5.61 -25.05
CA VAL A 240 -14.02 -6.27 -26.27
C VAL A 240 -15.19 -6.81 -27.09
N PHE A 241 -16.16 -7.50 -26.45
CA PHE A 241 -17.34 -8.01 -27.16
C PHE A 241 -18.22 -6.91 -27.73
N SER A 242 -18.30 -5.76 -27.04
CA SER A 242 -18.99 -4.58 -27.58
C SER A 242 -18.31 -4.12 -28.90
N VAL A 243 -17.00 -3.96 -28.91
CA VAL A 243 -16.24 -3.56 -30.11
C VAL A 243 -16.42 -4.57 -31.25
N LEU A 244 -16.32 -5.86 -30.97
CA LEU A 244 -16.55 -6.92 -31.97
C LEU A 244 -17.98 -6.91 -32.53
N SER A 245 -18.99 -6.65 -31.68
CA SER A 245 -20.39 -6.56 -32.10
C SER A 245 -20.63 -5.36 -33.05
N ILE A 246 -19.95 -4.25 -32.81
CA ILE A 246 -19.96 -3.09 -33.70
C ILE A 246 -19.38 -3.49 -35.06
N ALA A 247 -18.22 -4.14 -35.07
CA ALA A 247 -17.57 -4.59 -36.30
C ALA A 247 -18.43 -5.58 -37.13
N LEU A 248 -19.27 -6.37 -36.43
CA LEU A 248 -20.24 -7.28 -37.05
C LEU A 248 -21.61 -6.64 -37.33
N THR A 249 -21.72 -5.31 -37.26
CA THR A 249 -22.94 -4.53 -37.50
C THR A 249 -24.12 -4.85 -36.59
N LYS A 250 -23.87 -5.48 -35.43
CA LYS A 250 -24.89 -5.85 -34.42
C LYS A 250 -24.94 -4.80 -33.28
N TRP A 251 -25.33 -3.59 -33.62
CA TRP A 251 -25.33 -2.41 -32.73
C TRP A 251 -26.10 -2.60 -31.42
N TRP A 252 -27.26 -3.28 -31.48
CA TRP A 252 -28.07 -3.54 -30.29
C TRP A 252 -27.36 -4.50 -29.28
N VAL A 253 -26.57 -5.46 -29.80
CA VAL A 253 -25.74 -6.36 -28.96
C VAL A 253 -24.59 -5.58 -28.32
N ALA A 254 -23.95 -4.70 -29.09
CA ALA A 254 -22.92 -3.82 -28.56
C ALA A 254 -23.43 -2.93 -27.43
N PHE A 255 -24.63 -2.33 -27.62
CA PHE A 255 -25.29 -1.52 -26.60
C PHE A 255 -25.56 -2.34 -25.33
N LEU A 256 -26.04 -3.57 -25.46
CA LEU A 256 -26.27 -4.45 -24.30
C LEU A 256 -25.00 -4.72 -23.51
N PHE A 257 -23.86 -5.03 -24.18
CA PHE A 257 -22.57 -5.24 -23.49
C PHE A 257 -22.07 -3.99 -22.80
N VAL A 258 -22.20 -2.81 -23.42
CA VAL A 258 -21.85 -1.52 -22.79
C VAL A 258 -22.72 -1.28 -21.56
N ALA A 259 -24.02 -1.51 -21.64
CA ALA A 259 -24.94 -1.30 -20.53
C ALA A 259 -24.60 -2.23 -19.34
N ILE A 260 -24.29 -3.51 -19.59
CA ILE A 260 -23.87 -4.45 -18.54
C ILE A 260 -22.54 -4.02 -17.93
N ALA A 261 -21.54 -3.64 -18.75
CA ALA A 261 -20.25 -3.17 -18.25
C ALA A 261 -20.40 -1.92 -17.38
N ALA A 262 -21.21 -0.95 -17.81
CA ALA A 262 -21.50 0.26 -17.05
C ALA A 262 -22.19 -0.06 -15.71
N ALA A 263 -23.18 -0.96 -15.70
CA ALA A 263 -23.86 -1.39 -14.47
C ALA A 263 -22.88 -2.05 -13.49
N LEU A 264 -21.95 -2.90 -13.97
CA LEU A 264 -20.93 -3.52 -13.14
C LEU A 264 -19.94 -2.49 -12.57
N VAL A 265 -19.51 -1.50 -13.36
CA VAL A 265 -18.62 -0.43 -12.89
C VAL A 265 -19.32 0.42 -11.82
N VAL A 266 -20.57 0.78 -12.05
CA VAL A 266 -21.39 1.53 -11.06
C VAL A 266 -21.53 0.71 -9.77
N PHE A 267 -21.92 -0.56 -9.86
CA PHE A 267 -22.02 -1.44 -8.70
C PHE A 267 -20.71 -1.52 -7.93
N MET A 268 -19.59 -1.72 -8.63
CA MET A 268 -18.27 -1.82 -8.00
C MET A 268 -17.84 -0.51 -7.35
N SER A 269 -18.17 0.64 -7.97
CA SER A 269 -17.92 1.96 -7.39
C SER A 269 -18.63 2.14 -6.05
N PHE A 270 -19.90 1.72 -5.96
CA PHE A 270 -20.65 1.79 -4.69
C PHE A 270 -20.15 0.79 -3.65
N TYR A 271 -19.76 -0.40 -4.08
CA TYR A 271 -19.21 -1.43 -3.19
C TYR A 271 -17.86 -1.04 -2.59
N LYS A 272 -16.99 -0.40 -3.39
CA LYS A 272 -15.60 -0.13 -3.03
C LYS A 272 -15.43 1.01 -2.04
N ALA A 273 -16.21 2.07 -2.16
CA ALA A 273 -16.06 3.24 -1.29
C ALA A 273 -17.36 4.03 -1.08
N ARG A 274 -17.51 4.56 0.12
CA ARG A 274 -18.48 5.62 0.41
C ARG A 274 -17.86 6.97 0.03
N VAL A 275 -18.12 7.40 -1.19
CA VAL A 275 -17.59 8.67 -1.69
C VAL A 275 -18.37 9.85 -1.12
N VAL A 276 -17.65 10.82 -0.58
CA VAL A 276 -18.15 12.13 -0.17
C VAL A 276 -17.95 13.09 -1.34
N GLY A 277 -18.84 14.06 -1.56
CA GLY A 277 -18.68 15.07 -2.61
C GLY A 277 -19.82 15.13 -3.63
N GLY A 278 -20.99 14.65 -3.25
CA GLY A 278 -22.19 14.77 -4.07
C GLY A 278 -22.12 14.02 -5.41
N ILE A 279 -22.82 14.54 -6.42
CA ILE A 279 -22.92 13.92 -7.75
C ILE A 279 -21.57 13.95 -8.48
N GLU A 280 -20.87 15.07 -8.44
CA GLU A 280 -19.57 15.25 -9.10
C GLU A 280 -18.55 14.21 -8.62
N GLY A 281 -18.34 14.13 -7.31
CA GLY A 281 -17.42 13.15 -6.73
C GLY A 281 -17.81 11.72 -7.06
N ARG A 282 -19.11 11.41 -7.11
CA ARG A 282 -19.59 10.10 -7.49
C ARG A 282 -19.31 9.77 -8.96
N CYS A 283 -19.57 10.71 -9.87
CA CYS A 283 -19.25 10.53 -11.30
C CYS A 283 -17.75 10.31 -11.52
N TYR A 284 -16.91 11.10 -10.87
CA TYR A 284 -15.47 10.95 -10.96
C TYR A 284 -14.99 9.60 -10.40
N HIS A 285 -15.53 9.15 -9.28
CA HIS A 285 -15.20 7.84 -8.70
C HIS A 285 -15.64 6.67 -9.60
N ILE A 286 -16.80 6.78 -10.29
CA ILE A 286 -17.25 5.78 -11.28
C ILE A 286 -16.26 5.73 -12.46
N PHE A 287 -15.83 6.90 -12.98
CA PHE A 287 -14.80 6.97 -14.02
C PHE A 287 -13.48 6.31 -13.56
N LEU A 288 -13.00 6.64 -12.36
CA LEU A 288 -11.79 6.02 -11.82
C LEU A 288 -11.95 4.51 -11.60
N THR A 289 -13.15 4.06 -11.22
CA THR A 289 -13.43 2.61 -11.08
C THR A 289 -13.33 1.91 -12.42
N PHE A 290 -13.81 2.52 -13.50
CA PHE A 290 -13.64 1.99 -14.86
C PHE A 290 -12.16 1.91 -15.24
N MET A 291 -11.39 3.00 -15.05
CA MET A 291 -9.95 3.03 -15.31
C MET A 291 -9.18 1.98 -14.50
N TYR A 292 -9.54 1.82 -13.23
CA TYR A 292 -9.02 0.78 -12.34
C TYR A 292 -9.25 -0.63 -12.90
N CYS A 293 -10.47 -0.94 -13.35
CA CYS A 293 -10.80 -2.26 -13.88
C CYS A 293 -10.01 -2.57 -15.16
N ILE A 294 -9.88 -1.60 -16.06
CA ILE A 294 -9.08 -1.78 -17.29
C ILE A 294 -7.59 -1.94 -16.95
N ALA A 295 -7.05 -1.14 -16.04
CA ALA A 295 -5.66 -1.25 -15.60
C ALA A 295 -5.37 -2.65 -15.02
N ARG A 296 -6.23 -3.15 -14.13
CA ARG A 296 -6.11 -4.49 -13.52
C ARG A 296 -6.23 -5.62 -14.55
N ALA A 297 -7.15 -5.50 -15.50
CA ALA A 297 -7.33 -6.51 -16.57
C ALA A 297 -6.14 -6.57 -17.52
N THR A 298 -5.48 -5.42 -17.80
CA THR A 298 -4.33 -5.31 -18.71
C THR A 298 -2.99 -5.64 -18.04
N SER A 299 -2.96 -5.84 -16.73
CA SER A 299 -1.74 -6.19 -15.97
C SER A 299 -1.07 -7.51 -16.40
N LYS A 300 -1.81 -8.41 -17.08
CA LYS A 300 -1.33 -9.70 -17.58
C LYS A 300 -0.35 -9.60 -18.75
N PHE A 301 -0.33 -8.48 -19.45
CA PHE A 301 0.36 -8.33 -20.74
C PHE A 301 1.72 -7.62 -20.63
N ARG A 302 2.31 -7.54 -19.42
CA ARG A 302 3.65 -6.94 -19.22
C ARG A 302 4.57 -7.82 -18.37
#